data_5b92a9a0b2fe1f31b9a5d9264dfa54b8
#
_entry.id   5b92a9a0b2fe1f31b9a5d9264dfa54b8
#
_cell.length_a   1.000
_cell.length_b   1.000
_cell.length_c   1.000
_cell.angle_alpha   90.00
_cell.angle_beta   90.00
_cell.angle_gamma   90.00
#
_symmetry.space_group_name_H-M   'P 1'
#
loop_
_entity.id
_entity.type
_entity.pdbx_description
1 polymer ?
#
loop_
_entity_poly.entity_id
_entity_poly.type
_entity_poly.pdbx_seq_one_letter_code
_entity_poly.pdbx_strand_id
1 'polypeptide(L)'
;NMQKFHAWFVKSDEGSRDIADELQQLGVHVSNDGLARLLGAPIGTNTFCIRPGGHMDWITGQASKFISSISTLTHTQAQYHLLRWCASNSLHHCPRLMPPHTVRVFAEKHRDCILQAMQHLLHAPSPLTPFQRARVVLPEREGGMACVTSAEVLEAAYIGSAGAVARFYTLDCWPEAARL
;
A
#
# COMPACT_ATOMS: atom_id res chain seq x y z
N ASN A 1 -26.83 8.21 -7.21
CA ASN A 1 -26.20 8.95 -6.11
C ASN A 1 -24.88 9.55 -6.61
N MET A 2 -24.97 10.75 -7.21
CA MET A 2 -23.84 11.47 -7.87
C MET A 2 -22.71 11.83 -6.90
N GLN A 3 -22.96 11.90 -5.61
CA GLN A 3 -21.94 12.23 -4.57
C GLN A 3 -20.78 11.23 -4.47
N LYS A 4 -20.85 10.08 -5.16
CA LYS A 4 -19.78 9.08 -5.18
C LYS A 4 -18.87 9.18 -6.39
N PHE A 5 -19.14 10.06 -7.34
CA PHE A 5 -18.29 10.25 -8.50
C PHE A 5 -17.26 11.34 -8.21
N HIS A 6 -16.01 11.03 -8.48
CA HIS A 6 -14.88 11.95 -8.37
C HIS A 6 -14.12 11.95 -9.68
N ALA A 7 -13.75 13.10 -10.16
CA ALA A 7 -12.88 13.28 -11.31
C ALA A 7 -11.57 13.95 -10.88
N TRP A 8 -10.45 13.51 -11.47
CA TRP A 8 -9.13 14.05 -11.19
C TRP A 8 -8.42 14.36 -12.50
N PHE A 9 -7.81 15.52 -12.56
CA PHE A 9 -7.00 15.95 -13.69
C PHE A 9 -5.52 15.97 -13.27
N VAL A 10 -4.69 15.23 -14.02
CA VAL A 10 -3.24 15.13 -13.75
C VAL A 10 -2.50 16.34 -14.30
N LYS A 11 -3.05 16.99 -15.34
CA LYS A 11 -2.54 18.24 -15.92
C LYS A 11 -3.65 19.26 -15.97
N SER A 12 -3.35 20.51 -15.61
CA SER A 12 -4.26 21.64 -15.76
C SER A 12 -3.92 22.37 -17.06
N ASP A 13 -4.37 21.85 -18.20
CA ASP A 13 -4.44 22.57 -19.46
C ASP A 13 -5.82 23.24 -19.65
N GLU A 14 -5.97 24.08 -20.67
CA GLU A 14 -7.24 24.79 -20.92
C GLU A 14 -8.41 23.81 -21.15
N GLY A 15 -8.21 22.75 -21.95
CA GLY A 15 -9.24 21.77 -22.22
C GLY A 15 -9.66 20.98 -20.98
N SER A 16 -8.76 20.75 -20.03
CA SER A 16 -9.08 20.09 -18.75
C SER A 16 -9.93 20.96 -17.84
N ARG A 17 -9.81 22.30 -17.93
CA ARG A 17 -10.62 23.24 -17.13
C ARG A 17 -12.07 23.26 -17.59
N ASP A 18 -12.30 23.32 -18.90
CA ASP A 18 -13.65 23.31 -19.45
C ASP A 18 -14.40 22.03 -19.08
N ILE A 19 -13.74 20.88 -19.17
CA ILE A 19 -14.31 19.59 -18.76
C ILE A 19 -14.54 19.55 -17.23
N ALA A 20 -13.66 20.15 -16.44
CA ALA A 20 -13.81 20.22 -15.00
C ALA A 20 -15.05 21.01 -14.60
N ASP A 21 -15.28 22.15 -15.25
CA ASP A 21 -16.42 23.02 -15.01
C ASP A 21 -17.74 22.33 -15.40
N GLU A 22 -17.78 21.62 -16.53
CA GLU A 22 -18.94 20.82 -16.92
C GLU A 22 -19.25 19.71 -15.92
N LEU A 23 -18.23 18.99 -15.44
CA LEU A 23 -18.40 17.93 -14.45
C LEU A 23 -18.90 18.47 -13.11
N GLN A 24 -18.40 19.65 -12.68
CA GLN A 24 -18.89 20.32 -11.47
C GLN A 24 -20.36 20.72 -11.58
N GLN A 25 -20.78 21.21 -12.75
CA GLN A 25 -22.21 21.54 -13.01
C GLN A 25 -23.10 20.30 -12.93
N LEU A 26 -22.58 19.12 -13.28
CA LEU A 26 -23.27 17.84 -13.13
C LEU A 26 -23.22 17.28 -11.69
N GLY A 27 -22.65 18.02 -10.73
CA GLY A 27 -22.54 17.60 -9.33
C GLY A 27 -21.43 16.57 -9.07
N VAL A 28 -20.48 16.42 -9.99
CA VAL A 28 -19.29 15.57 -9.79
C VAL A 28 -18.23 16.35 -9.02
N HIS A 29 -17.68 15.78 -7.98
CA HIS A 29 -16.57 16.38 -7.24
C HIS A 29 -15.30 16.33 -8.09
N VAL A 30 -14.77 17.49 -8.48
CA VAL A 30 -13.56 17.62 -9.28
C VAL A 30 -12.40 18.09 -8.41
N SER A 31 -11.32 17.34 -8.42
CA SER A 31 -10.05 17.71 -7.77
C SER A 31 -9.05 18.12 -8.84
N ASN A 32 -8.64 19.39 -8.83
CA ASN A 32 -7.73 19.99 -9.81
C ASN A 32 -6.26 19.89 -9.41
N ASP A 33 -5.96 19.32 -8.25
CA ASP A 33 -4.61 19.18 -7.71
C ASP A 33 -3.89 17.91 -8.20
N GLY A 34 -4.54 17.10 -9.03
CA GLY A 34 -3.98 15.87 -9.58
C GLY A 34 -3.73 14.78 -8.54
N LEU A 35 -4.39 14.89 -7.37
CA LEU A 35 -4.15 14.05 -6.21
C LEU A 35 -5.38 13.20 -5.93
N ALA A 36 -5.23 11.89 -5.99
CA ALA A 36 -6.34 10.96 -5.81
C ALA A 36 -6.01 9.83 -4.85
N ARG A 37 -7.07 9.21 -4.32
CA ARG A 37 -7.00 7.91 -3.63
C ARG A 37 -7.80 6.89 -4.42
N LEU A 38 -7.14 5.86 -4.90
CA LEU A 38 -7.80 4.75 -5.57
C LEU A 38 -7.56 3.47 -4.78
N LEU A 39 -8.63 2.84 -4.33
CA LEU A 39 -8.56 1.58 -3.55
C LEU A 39 -7.61 1.67 -2.33
N GLY A 40 -7.53 2.85 -1.72
CA GLY A 40 -6.67 3.08 -0.56
C GLY A 40 -5.23 3.48 -0.88
N ALA A 41 -4.77 3.37 -2.13
CA ALA A 41 -3.45 3.85 -2.54
C ALA A 41 -3.51 5.29 -3.07
N PRO A 42 -2.48 6.12 -2.81
CA PRO A 42 -2.39 7.44 -3.39
C PRO A 42 -2.02 7.36 -4.86
N ILE A 43 -2.69 8.18 -5.68
CA ILE A 43 -2.35 8.43 -7.07
C ILE A 43 -2.07 9.91 -7.20
N GLY A 44 -0.96 10.27 -7.84
CA GLY A 44 -0.56 11.66 -8.03
C GLY A 44 0.94 11.84 -8.08
N THR A 45 1.39 13.05 -7.76
CA THR A 45 2.82 13.35 -7.75
C THR A 45 3.56 12.61 -6.63
N ASN A 46 4.85 12.31 -6.85
CA ASN A 46 5.69 11.72 -5.81
C ASN A 46 5.64 12.53 -4.50
N THR A 47 5.63 13.86 -4.61
CA THR A 47 5.54 14.76 -3.44
C THR A 47 4.28 14.50 -2.62
N PHE A 48 3.14 14.28 -3.26
CA PHE A 48 1.90 13.95 -2.54
C PHE A 48 1.95 12.57 -1.89
N CYS A 49 2.43 11.58 -2.63
CA CYS A 49 2.44 10.20 -2.16
C CYS A 49 3.37 9.99 -0.96
N ILE A 50 4.58 10.54 -1.01
CA ILE A 50 5.68 10.21 -0.09
C ILE A 50 6.16 11.35 0.80
N ARG A 51 5.62 12.58 0.67
CA ARG A 51 5.99 13.68 1.57
C ARG A 51 5.76 13.32 3.04
N PRO A 52 6.55 13.85 3.97
CA PRO A 52 6.27 13.74 5.40
C PRO A 52 4.84 14.19 5.72
N GLY A 53 4.09 13.37 6.47
CA GLY A 53 2.67 13.60 6.74
C GLY A 53 1.75 13.36 5.54
N GLY A 54 2.26 12.83 4.43
CA GLY A 54 1.49 12.48 3.24
C GLY A 54 0.66 11.22 3.43
N HIS A 55 0.03 10.78 2.32
CA HIS A 55 -0.92 9.69 2.39
C HIS A 55 -0.30 8.35 2.79
N MET A 56 0.94 8.06 2.34
CA MET A 56 1.64 6.84 2.74
C MET A 56 2.00 6.83 4.22
N ASP A 57 2.43 7.98 4.78
CA ASP A 57 2.65 8.10 6.24
C ASP A 57 1.35 7.88 7.01
N TRP A 58 0.23 8.42 6.53
CA TRP A 58 -1.07 8.21 7.15
C TRP A 58 -1.48 6.73 7.15
N ILE A 59 -1.39 6.03 5.99
CA ILE A 59 -1.72 4.59 5.88
C ILE A 59 -0.83 3.77 6.81
N THR A 60 0.49 4.02 6.77
CA THR A 60 1.45 3.30 7.62
C THR A 60 1.18 3.57 9.11
N GLY A 61 0.82 4.81 9.45
CA GLY A 61 0.41 5.18 10.80
C GLY A 61 -0.87 4.46 11.27
N GLN A 62 -1.87 4.30 10.40
CA GLN A 62 -3.06 3.51 10.73
C GLN A 62 -2.73 2.02 10.93
N ALA A 63 -1.88 1.46 10.06
CA ALA A 63 -1.41 0.08 10.22
C ALA A 63 -0.65 -0.10 11.54
N SER A 64 0.22 0.83 11.92
CA SER A 64 0.96 0.79 13.19
C SER A 64 0.04 0.86 14.40
N LYS A 65 -0.99 1.73 14.37
CA LYS A 65 -2.01 1.80 15.44
C LYS A 65 -2.79 0.49 15.55
N PHE A 66 -3.16 -0.11 14.43
CA PHE A 66 -3.84 -1.40 14.41
C PHE A 66 -2.96 -2.51 15.02
N ILE A 67 -1.68 -2.58 14.64
CA ILE A 67 -0.71 -3.53 15.21
C ILE A 67 -0.58 -3.32 16.72
N SER A 68 -0.48 -2.07 17.19
CA SER A 68 -0.42 -1.75 18.62
C SER A 68 -1.66 -2.21 19.35
N SER A 69 -2.85 -2.03 18.76
CA SER A 69 -4.12 -2.50 19.36
C SER A 69 -4.17 -4.03 19.46
N ILE A 70 -3.64 -4.75 18.48
CA ILE A 70 -3.52 -6.22 18.56
C ILE A 70 -2.64 -6.62 19.75
N SER A 71 -1.53 -5.90 19.97
CA SER A 71 -0.59 -6.21 21.06
C SER A 71 -1.19 -6.03 22.48
N THR A 72 -2.32 -5.33 22.62
CA THR A 72 -3.03 -5.21 23.91
C THR A 72 -3.97 -6.37 24.24
N LEU A 73 -4.23 -7.26 23.28
CA LEU A 73 -5.07 -8.43 23.52
C LEU A 73 -4.37 -9.40 24.48
N THR A 74 -5.14 -10.07 25.33
CA THR A 74 -4.60 -11.04 26.28
C THR A 74 -4.46 -12.44 25.69
N HIS A 75 -5.11 -12.73 24.56
CA HIS A 75 -5.15 -14.05 23.95
C HIS A 75 -4.08 -14.18 22.85
N THR A 76 -2.97 -14.84 23.15
CA THR A 76 -1.79 -14.98 22.29
C THR A 76 -2.11 -15.54 20.90
N GLN A 77 -2.96 -16.57 20.80
CA GLN A 77 -3.34 -17.15 19.51
C GLN A 77 -4.14 -16.15 18.66
N ALA A 78 -5.04 -15.39 19.26
CA ALA A 78 -5.79 -14.35 18.56
C ALA A 78 -4.86 -13.23 18.07
N GLN A 79 -3.90 -12.79 18.89
CA GLN A 79 -2.87 -11.85 18.47
C GLN A 79 -2.12 -12.35 17.23
N TYR A 80 -1.64 -13.62 17.27
CA TYR A 80 -0.92 -14.22 16.15
C TYR A 80 -1.74 -14.24 14.86
N HIS A 81 -2.99 -14.69 14.92
CA HIS A 81 -3.84 -14.74 13.72
C HIS A 81 -4.16 -13.37 13.16
N LEU A 82 -4.41 -12.36 14.02
CA LEU A 82 -4.65 -10.99 13.59
C LEU A 82 -3.39 -10.36 12.97
N LEU A 83 -2.21 -10.59 13.56
CA LEU A 83 -0.94 -10.14 12.99
C LEU A 83 -0.71 -10.77 11.62
N ARG A 84 -0.90 -12.08 11.50
CA ARG A 84 -0.66 -12.84 10.27
C ARG A 84 -1.63 -12.49 9.15
N TRP A 85 -2.94 -12.51 9.42
CA TRP A 85 -3.95 -12.44 8.37
C TRP A 85 -4.46 -11.03 8.09
N CYS A 86 -4.42 -10.15 9.08
CA CYS A 86 -4.94 -8.81 8.95
C CYS A 86 -3.83 -7.77 8.87
N ALA A 87 -2.94 -7.74 9.86
CA ALA A 87 -1.93 -6.68 9.95
C ALA A 87 -0.86 -6.80 8.87
N SER A 88 -0.28 -8.00 8.66
CA SER A 88 0.77 -8.21 7.65
C SER A 88 0.32 -7.83 6.24
N ASN A 89 -0.96 -8.06 5.92
CA ASN A 89 -1.53 -7.81 4.60
C ASN A 89 -2.02 -6.38 4.39
N SER A 90 -2.04 -5.54 5.42
CA SER A 90 -2.69 -4.22 5.37
C SER A 90 -2.14 -3.28 4.30
N LEU A 91 -0.87 -3.41 3.91
CA LEU A 91 -0.24 -2.60 2.86
C LEU A 91 -0.02 -3.34 1.53
N HIS A 92 -0.49 -4.57 1.36
CA HIS A 92 -0.23 -5.39 0.15
C HIS A 92 -0.82 -4.81 -1.15
N HIS A 93 -1.78 -3.91 -1.07
CA HIS A 93 -2.32 -3.23 -2.24
C HIS A 93 -1.38 -2.14 -2.77
N CYS A 94 -0.59 -1.49 -1.92
CA CYS A 94 0.30 -0.40 -2.33
C CYS A 94 1.37 -0.83 -3.35
N PRO A 95 2.13 -1.93 -3.14
CA PRO A 95 3.11 -2.41 -4.13
C PRO A 95 2.53 -2.76 -5.49
N ARG A 96 1.24 -3.08 -5.57
CA ARG A 96 0.58 -3.40 -6.85
C ARG A 96 0.28 -2.16 -7.68
N LEU A 97 0.17 -1.01 -7.04
CA LEU A 97 -0.28 0.24 -7.66
C LEU A 97 0.83 1.28 -7.78
N MET A 98 1.89 1.14 -6.99
CA MET A 98 2.96 2.14 -6.89
C MET A 98 4.33 1.51 -7.15
N PRO A 99 5.25 2.25 -7.80
CA PRO A 99 6.61 1.75 -8.05
C PRO A 99 7.33 1.37 -6.76
N PRO A 100 8.14 0.29 -6.76
CA PRO A 100 8.84 -0.21 -5.57
C PRO A 100 9.66 0.85 -4.83
N HIS A 101 10.39 1.72 -5.56
CA HIS A 101 11.20 2.77 -4.96
C HIS A 101 10.39 3.79 -4.15
N THR A 102 9.12 4.01 -4.50
CA THR A 102 8.21 4.91 -3.78
C THR A 102 7.69 4.29 -2.49
N VAL A 103 7.42 2.98 -2.48
CA VAL A 103 6.75 2.28 -1.38
C VAL A 103 7.74 1.66 -0.39
N ARG A 104 8.97 1.38 -0.79
CA ARG A 104 9.97 0.62 -0.01
C ARG A 104 10.11 1.07 1.44
N VAL A 105 10.33 2.35 1.67
CA VAL A 105 10.52 2.91 3.02
C VAL A 105 9.31 2.64 3.92
N PHE A 106 8.11 2.74 3.39
CA PHE A 106 6.87 2.51 4.13
C PHE A 106 6.63 1.02 4.39
N ALA A 107 6.94 0.18 3.40
CA ALA A 107 6.86 -1.27 3.54
C ALA A 107 7.85 -1.80 4.59
N GLU A 108 9.07 -1.26 4.64
CA GLU A 108 10.08 -1.59 5.65
C GLU A 108 9.66 -1.14 7.05
N LYS A 109 9.15 0.09 7.20
CA LYS A 109 8.59 0.56 8.49
C LYS A 109 7.45 -0.37 8.96
N HIS A 110 6.55 -0.76 8.07
CA HIS A 110 5.47 -1.67 8.40
C HIS A 110 5.98 -3.05 8.82
N ARG A 111 6.96 -3.61 8.08
CA ARG A 111 7.63 -4.86 8.46
C ARG A 111 8.23 -4.77 9.85
N ASP A 112 8.92 -3.69 10.16
CA ASP A 112 9.54 -3.51 11.47
C ASP A 112 8.50 -3.47 12.60
N CYS A 113 7.34 -2.85 12.38
CA CYS A 113 6.21 -2.90 13.33
C CYS A 113 5.70 -4.33 13.55
N ILE A 114 5.56 -5.13 12.48
CA ILE A 114 5.15 -6.54 12.58
C ILE A 114 6.20 -7.35 13.36
N LEU A 115 7.49 -7.17 13.07
CA LEU A 115 8.57 -7.87 13.76
C LEU A 115 8.63 -7.52 15.25
N GLN A 116 8.39 -6.25 15.62
CA GLN A 116 8.30 -5.82 17.01
C GLN A 116 7.08 -6.45 17.72
N ALA A 117 5.93 -6.48 17.07
CA ALA A 117 4.74 -7.13 17.62
C ALA A 117 4.94 -8.63 17.80
N MET A 118 5.62 -9.30 16.85
CA MET A 118 5.96 -10.71 16.95
C MET A 118 7.00 -10.96 18.08
N GLN A 119 7.98 -10.07 18.23
CA GLN A 119 8.92 -10.14 19.36
C GLN A 119 8.19 -10.08 20.71
N HIS A 120 7.24 -9.16 20.85
CA HIS A 120 6.42 -9.04 22.05
C HIS A 120 5.57 -10.30 22.28
N LEU A 121 4.89 -10.80 21.23
CA LEU A 121 4.07 -12.00 21.27
C LEU A 121 4.87 -13.25 21.72
N LEU A 122 6.11 -13.36 21.26
CA LEU A 122 7.01 -14.48 21.59
C LEU A 122 7.73 -14.29 22.92
N HIS A 123 7.48 -13.20 23.65
CA HIS A 123 8.19 -12.82 24.87
C HIS A 123 9.72 -12.86 24.72
N ALA A 124 10.22 -12.52 23.52
CA ALA A 124 11.66 -12.54 23.25
C ALA A 124 12.37 -11.42 24.03
N PRO A 125 13.38 -11.74 24.86
CA PRO A 125 14.03 -10.77 25.75
C PRO A 125 14.93 -9.77 25.03
N SER A 126 15.27 -10.04 23.79
CA SER A 126 16.13 -9.21 22.94
C SER A 126 15.54 -9.08 21.53
N PRO A 127 15.99 -8.12 20.72
CA PRO A 127 15.57 -8.02 19.32
C PRO A 127 15.79 -9.33 18.58
N LEU A 128 14.84 -9.68 17.72
CA LEU A 128 14.89 -10.89 16.90
C LEU A 128 16.17 -10.91 16.06
N THR A 129 16.91 -12.01 16.12
CA THR A 129 18.07 -12.26 15.26
C THR A 129 17.66 -12.32 13.78
N PRO A 130 18.60 -12.14 12.82
CA PRO A 130 18.30 -12.28 11.41
C PRO A 130 17.61 -13.61 11.05
N PHE A 131 18.05 -14.71 11.66
CA PHE A 131 17.43 -16.03 11.48
C PHE A 131 15.98 -16.08 11.98
N GLN A 132 15.71 -15.52 13.16
CA GLN A 132 14.35 -15.46 13.73
C GLN A 132 13.44 -14.57 12.88
N ARG A 133 13.94 -13.42 12.38
CA ARG A 133 13.20 -12.54 11.45
C ARG A 133 12.83 -13.29 10.16
N ALA A 134 13.77 -14.03 9.58
CA ALA A 134 13.50 -14.86 8.41
C ALA A 134 12.39 -15.89 8.70
N ARG A 135 12.42 -16.55 9.87
CA ARG A 135 11.36 -17.50 10.26
C ARG A 135 9.98 -16.87 10.45
N VAL A 136 9.89 -15.61 10.86
CA VAL A 136 8.60 -14.92 10.97
C VAL A 136 7.91 -14.83 9.60
N VAL A 137 8.65 -14.62 8.52
CA VAL A 137 8.10 -14.45 7.17
C VAL A 137 7.98 -15.74 6.37
N LEU A 138 8.77 -16.78 6.69
CA LEU A 138 8.72 -18.06 5.99
C LEU A 138 7.33 -18.70 6.08
N PRO A 139 6.88 -19.44 5.03
CA PRO A 139 5.66 -20.24 5.07
C PRO A 139 5.66 -21.28 6.19
N GLU A 140 4.49 -21.61 6.71
CA GLU A 140 4.34 -22.64 7.77
C GLU A 140 4.91 -24.01 7.36
N ARG A 141 4.71 -24.40 6.09
CA ARG A 141 5.29 -25.66 5.56
C ARG A 141 6.82 -25.73 5.64
N GLU A 142 7.47 -24.57 5.76
CA GLU A 142 8.94 -24.44 5.91
C GLU A 142 9.35 -24.13 7.36
N GLY A 143 8.42 -24.30 8.31
CA GLY A 143 8.64 -24.06 9.73
C GLY A 143 8.63 -22.58 10.11
N GLY A 144 8.04 -21.73 9.27
CA GLY A 144 7.86 -20.31 9.51
C GLY A 144 6.52 -19.94 10.14
N MET A 145 6.28 -18.65 10.33
CA MET A 145 5.06 -18.10 10.90
C MET A 145 4.15 -17.44 9.86
N ALA A 146 4.54 -17.43 8.60
CA ALA A 146 3.80 -16.89 7.46
C ALA A 146 3.30 -15.43 7.63
N CYS A 147 4.03 -14.60 8.37
CA CYS A 147 3.75 -13.16 8.50
C CYS A 147 4.44 -12.39 7.37
N VAL A 148 4.07 -12.69 6.12
CA VAL A 148 4.63 -12.03 4.94
C VAL A 148 4.09 -10.60 4.86
N THR A 149 4.96 -9.60 4.79
CA THR A 149 4.58 -8.20 4.65
C THR A 149 4.79 -7.69 3.22
N SER A 150 4.38 -6.46 2.96
CA SER A 150 4.59 -5.83 1.65
C SER A 150 6.07 -5.72 1.27
N ALA A 151 6.98 -5.69 2.25
CA ALA A 151 8.41 -5.57 2.00
C ALA A 151 9.01 -6.80 1.30
N GLU A 152 8.50 -8.00 1.63
CA GLU A 152 8.98 -9.26 1.03
C GLU A 152 8.47 -9.49 -0.39
N VAL A 153 7.33 -8.91 -0.75
CA VAL A 153 6.68 -9.14 -2.05
C VAL A 153 6.70 -7.91 -2.97
N LEU A 154 7.41 -6.87 -2.59
CA LEU A 154 7.35 -5.54 -3.18
C LEU A 154 7.51 -5.54 -4.70
N GLU A 155 8.62 -6.07 -5.21
CA GLU A 155 8.94 -6.11 -6.63
C GLU A 155 8.03 -7.09 -7.37
N ALA A 156 7.82 -8.28 -6.82
CA ALA A 156 6.99 -9.30 -7.43
C ALA A 156 5.54 -8.84 -7.58
N ALA A 157 5.00 -8.14 -6.58
CA ALA A 157 3.65 -7.60 -6.61
C ALA A 157 3.50 -6.52 -7.69
N TYR A 158 4.49 -5.63 -7.83
CA TYR A 158 4.50 -4.58 -8.85
C TYR A 158 4.61 -5.16 -10.25
N ILE A 159 5.59 -6.03 -10.49
CA ILE A 159 5.82 -6.67 -11.79
C ILE A 159 4.60 -7.51 -12.19
N GLY A 160 4.04 -8.29 -11.27
CA GLY A 160 2.86 -9.09 -11.52
C GLY A 160 1.64 -8.25 -11.89
N SER A 161 1.45 -7.11 -11.21
CA SER A 161 0.37 -6.18 -11.52
C SER A 161 0.59 -5.48 -12.87
N ALA A 162 1.81 -4.98 -13.14
CA ALA A 162 2.14 -4.36 -14.41
C ALA A 162 1.99 -5.36 -15.58
N GLY A 163 2.47 -6.60 -15.43
CA GLY A 163 2.31 -7.65 -16.42
C GLY A 163 0.86 -8.03 -16.69
N ALA A 164 0.01 -8.05 -15.65
CA ALA A 164 -1.41 -8.34 -15.82
C ALA A 164 -2.14 -7.31 -16.69
N VAL A 165 -1.71 -6.04 -16.63
CA VAL A 165 -2.34 -4.96 -17.39
C VAL A 165 -1.61 -4.62 -18.70
N ALA A 166 -0.35 -5.04 -18.87
CA ALA A 166 0.46 -4.75 -20.06
C ALA A 166 -0.24 -5.14 -21.36
N ARG A 167 -0.94 -6.28 -21.38
CA ARG A 167 -1.72 -6.73 -22.54
C ARG A 167 -2.82 -5.75 -22.97
N PHE A 168 -3.30 -4.90 -22.07
CA PHE A 168 -4.33 -3.89 -22.40
C PHE A 168 -3.70 -2.61 -22.94
N TYR A 169 -2.44 -2.34 -22.62
CA TYR A 169 -1.70 -1.17 -23.11
C TYR A 169 -1.14 -1.38 -24.53
N THR A 170 -0.95 -2.63 -24.97
CA THR A 170 -0.49 -2.94 -26.34
C THR A 170 -1.59 -2.83 -27.39
N LEU A 171 -2.84 -2.70 -26.99
CA LEU A 171 -3.99 -2.54 -27.87
C LEU A 171 -4.36 -1.06 -27.98
N ASP A 172 -3.68 -0.33 -28.86
CA ASP A 172 -4.00 1.00 -29.43
C ASP A 172 -4.20 2.19 -28.47
N CYS A 173 -4.19 2.00 -27.16
CA CYS A 173 -4.48 3.09 -26.22
C CYS A 173 -3.25 3.87 -25.77
N TRP A 174 -2.02 3.36 -25.97
CA TRP A 174 -0.81 4.05 -25.50
C TRP A 174 0.42 3.73 -26.37
N PRO A 175 0.56 4.40 -27.51
CA PRO A 175 1.70 4.16 -28.43
C PRO A 175 3.07 4.48 -27.81
N GLU A 176 3.15 5.25 -26.73
CA GLU A 176 4.41 5.58 -26.04
C GLU A 176 4.87 4.53 -25.03
N ALA A 177 3.96 3.75 -24.43
CA ALA A 177 4.31 2.71 -23.44
C ALA A 177 5.01 1.48 -24.08
N ALA A 178 4.89 1.32 -25.39
CA ALA A 178 5.58 0.26 -26.14
C ALA A 178 7.08 0.55 -26.40
N ARG A 179 7.60 1.69 -25.91
CA ARG A 179 9.00 2.12 -26.09
C ARG A 179 9.87 1.99 -24.84
N LEU A 180 9.30 1.47 -23.75
CA LEU A 180 10.02 1.12 -22.53
C LEU A 180 10.27 -0.39 -22.46
#